data_48e10a849c96e480aee8b1bb9cb23754
#
_entry.id   48e10a849c96e480aee8b1bb9cb23754
#
_cell.length_a   1.000
_cell.length_b   1.000
_cell.length_c   1.000
_cell.angle_alpha   90.00
_cell.angle_beta   90.00
_cell.angle_gamma   90.00
#
_symmetry.space_group_name_H-M   'P 1'
#
loop_
_entity.id
_entity.type
_entity.pdbx_description
1 polymer ?
#
loop_
_entity_poly.entity_id
_entity_poly.type
_entity_poly.pdbx_seq_one_letter_code
_entity_poly.pdbx_strand_id
1 'polypeptide(L)'
;MESILSYLNRRLTQLGIPYQYGEWTSPVADPYVIGEYTETEPTEESGEETKTIILTGTTRQSALVLEQISSTLQTAFPPSCGETAILENGAGIAVFYAGSFPVPVDVEGMRRIQINLTVKYWRVI
;
A
#
# COMPACT_ATOMS: atom_id res chain seq x y z
N MET A 1 -1.39 12.04 -8.52
CA MET A 1 -0.68 11.10 -7.59
C MET A 1 -0.81 11.52 -6.13
N GLU A 2 -0.72 12.79 -5.81
CA GLU A 2 -0.86 13.27 -4.43
C GLU A 2 -2.16 12.80 -3.78
N SER A 3 -3.27 12.85 -4.51
CA SER A 3 -4.57 12.38 -4.00
C SER A 3 -4.56 10.88 -3.67
N ILE A 4 -3.86 10.08 -4.46
CA ILE A 4 -3.73 8.64 -4.21
C ILE A 4 -2.94 8.41 -2.93
N LEU A 5 -1.81 9.10 -2.77
CA LEU A 5 -0.95 8.94 -1.60
C LEU A 5 -1.65 9.39 -0.32
N SER A 6 -2.41 10.49 -0.40
CA SER A 6 -3.20 10.96 0.74
C SER A 6 -4.28 9.98 1.15
N TYR A 7 -4.97 9.40 0.17
CA TYR A 7 -5.99 8.38 0.42
C TYR A 7 -5.40 7.16 1.10
N LEU A 8 -4.28 6.65 0.58
CA LEU A 8 -3.62 5.48 1.15
C LEU A 8 -3.12 5.74 2.56
N ASN A 9 -2.51 6.90 2.79
CA ASN A 9 -2.03 7.26 4.13
C ASN A 9 -3.18 7.25 5.14
N ARG A 10 -4.31 7.86 4.79
CA ARG A 10 -5.50 7.89 5.64
C ARG A 10 -6.03 6.48 5.90
N ARG A 11 -6.16 5.67 4.84
CA ARG A 11 -6.71 4.32 4.99
C ARG A 11 -5.82 3.40 5.81
N LEU A 12 -4.51 3.43 5.57
CA LEU A 12 -3.58 2.59 6.33
C LEU A 12 -3.54 3.01 7.80
N THR A 13 -3.63 4.30 8.07
CA THR A 13 -3.74 4.81 9.44
C THR A 13 -5.03 4.32 10.11
N GLN A 14 -6.16 4.37 9.40
CA GLN A 14 -7.43 3.86 9.91
C GLN A 14 -7.38 2.36 10.22
N LEU A 15 -6.59 1.61 9.43
CA LEU A 15 -6.42 0.17 9.64
C LEU A 15 -5.44 -0.16 10.76
N GLY A 16 -4.84 0.85 11.36
CA GLY A 16 -3.89 0.65 12.46
C GLY A 16 -2.50 0.23 12.00
N ILE A 17 -2.16 0.46 10.75
CA ILE A 17 -0.87 0.08 10.18
C ILE A 17 0.10 1.26 10.30
N PRO A 18 1.24 1.11 11.00
CA PRO A 18 2.26 2.16 11.05
C PRO A 18 2.90 2.34 9.68
N TYR A 19 2.59 3.44 9.01
CA TYR A 19 2.92 3.65 7.61
C TYR A 19 3.49 5.04 7.36
N GLN A 20 4.54 5.12 6.54
CA GLN A 20 5.02 6.38 5.96
C GLN A 20 5.40 6.13 4.50
N TYR A 21 5.25 7.16 3.69
CA TYR A 21 5.62 7.08 2.28
C TYR A 21 7.09 7.49 2.10
N GLY A 22 7.80 6.75 1.27
CA GLY A 22 9.17 7.04 0.91
C GLY A 22 10.20 6.54 1.92
N GLU A 23 10.24 7.15 3.07
CA GLU A 23 11.18 6.76 4.13
C GLU A 23 10.56 6.99 5.50
N TRP A 24 11.12 6.34 6.50
CA TRP A 24 10.66 6.49 7.87
C TRP A 24 11.48 7.57 8.57
N THR A 25 10.84 8.68 8.90
CA THR A 25 11.50 9.88 9.46
C THR A 25 11.28 10.05 10.95
N SER A 26 10.35 9.30 11.55
CA SER A 26 10.06 9.35 12.99
C SER A 26 10.87 8.30 13.73
N PRO A 27 10.89 8.31 15.07
CA PRO A 27 11.43 7.16 15.81
C PRO A 27 10.77 5.88 15.30
N VAL A 28 11.58 4.87 15.05
CA VAL A 28 11.14 3.65 14.39
C VAL A 28 10.14 2.90 15.26
N ALA A 29 8.93 2.70 14.76
CA ALA A 29 7.96 1.78 15.35
C ALA A 29 8.31 0.35 14.93
N ASP A 30 7.80 -0.64 15.64
CA ASP A 30 7.96 -2.04 15.25
C ASP A 30 6.61 -2.74 15.43
N PRO A 31 5.99 -3.22 14.36
CA PRO A 31 6.43 -3.16 12.95
C PRO A 31 6.28 -1.78 12.33
N TYR A 32 6.89 -1.57 11.17
CA TYR A 32 6.65 -0.37 10.38
C TYR A 32 6.57 -0.71 8.89
N VAL A 33 5.87 0.13 8.13
CA VAL A 33 5.62 -0.08 6.71
C VAL A 33 6.01 1.19 5.95
N ILE A 34 6.78 1.02 4.90
CA ILE A 34 7.17 2.10 4.00
C ILE A 34 6.54 1.84 2.65
N GLY A 35 5.90 2.85 2.06
CA GLY A 35 5.29 2.75 0.75
C GLY A 35 6.07 3.48 -0.32
N GLU A 36 6.06 2.91 -1.50
CA GLU A 36 6.60 3.49 -2.72
C GLU A 36 5.66 3.16 -3.86
N TYR A 37 5.76 3.88 -4.96
CA TYR A 37 4.95 3.54 -6.12
C TYR A 37 5.82 3.40 -7.37
N THR A 38 5.35 2.57 -8.29
CA THR A 38 5.88 2.52 -9.65
C THR A 38 4.75 2.73 -10.62
N GLU A 39 5.01 3.50 -11.66
CA GLU A 39 4.06 3.68 -12.75
C GLU A 39 4.23 2.51 -13.71
N THR A 40 3.17 1.73 -13.87
CA THR A 40 3.22 0.51 -14.67
C THR A 40 2.75 0.70 -16.10
N GLU A 41 1.86 1.66 -16.32
CA GLU A 41 1.27 1.89 -17.63
C GLU A 41 1.02 3.36 -17.86
N PRO A 42 1.08 3.83 -19.10
CA PRO A 42 0.69 5.20 -19.42
C PRO A 42 -0.80 5.40 -19.23
N THR A 43 -1.22 6.65 -19.06
CA THR A 43 -2.62 7.02 -18.95
C THR A 43 -3.37 6.64 -20.23
N GLU A 44 -4.50 5.96 -20.07
CA GLU A 44 -5.34 5.58 -21.20
C GLU A 44 -6.22 6.74 -21.66
N GLU A 45 -6.75 6.63 -22.88
CA GLU A 45 -7.64 7.65 -23.44
C GLU A 45 -8.89 7.85 -22.59
N SER A 46 -9.33 6.81 -21.88
CA SER A 46 -10.48 6.88 -20.96
C SER A 46 -10.20 7.70 -19.70
N GLY A 47 -8.97 8.14 -19.48
CA GLY A 47 -8.59 8.84 -18.27
C GLY A 47 -8.24 7.93 -17.11
N GLU A 48 -8.20 6.63 -17.32
CA GLU A 48 -7.82 5.67 -16.30
C GLU A 48 -6.29 5.58 -16.22
N GLU A 49 -5.76 5.61 -15.00
CA GLU A 49 -4.36 5.35 -14.72
C GLU A 49 -4.25 4.13 -13.81
N THR A 50 -3.26 3.30 -14.04
CA THR A 50 -2.96 2.16 -13.17
C THR A 50 -1.58 2.36 -12.57
N LYS A 51 -1.52 2.29 -11.24
CA LYS A 51 -0.27 2.42 -10.49
C LYS A 51 -0.09 1.18 -9.63
N THR A 52 1.15 0.81 -9.38
CA THR A 52 1.47 -0.21 -8.38
C THR A 52 2.08 0.46 -7.17
N ILE A 53 1.50 0.22 -6.02
CA ILE A 53 2.04 0.68 -4.74
C ILE A 53 2.73 -0.51 -4.09
N ILE A 54 3.99 -0.32 -3.72
CA ILE A 54 4.79 -1.34 -3.06
C ILE A 54 4.92 -0.96 -1.60
N LEU A 55 4.44 -1.82 -0.73
CA LEU A 55 4.55 -1.65 0.72
C LEU A 55 5.60 -2.61 1.25
N THR A 56 6.59 -2.09 1.95
CA THR A 56 7.63 -2.90 2.59
C THR A 56 7.44 -2.85 4.09
N GLY A 57 7.05 -3.98 4.68
CA GLY A 57 6.86 -4.12 6.11
C GLY A 57 8.09 -4.75 6.75
N THR A 58 8.54 -4.19 7.87
CA THR A 58 9.72 -4.67 8.59
C THR A 58 9.39 -4.82 10.06
N THR A 59 9.88 -5.91 10.67
CA THR A 59 9.70 -6.15 12.10
C THR A 59 10.90 -6.91 12.67
N ARG A 60 11.17 -6.72 13.97
CA ARG A 60 12.08 -7.57 14.74
C ARG A 60 11.33 -8.62 15.55
N GLN A 61 10.00 -8.60 15.47
CA GLN A 61 9.13 -9.58 16.10
C GLN A 61 8.99 -10.82 15.21
N SER A 62 7.98 -11.66 15.44
CA SER A 62 7.77 -12.85 14.61
C SER A 62 7.18 -12.51 13.25
N ALA A 63 7.34 -13.43 12.29
CA ALA A 63 6.77 -13.28 10.96
C ALA A 63 5.24 -13.13 11.01
N LEU A 64 4.59 -13.63 12.05
CA LEU A 64 3.14 -13.54 12.23
C LEU A 64 2.66 -12.09 12.21
N VAL A 65 3.46 -11.16 12.75
CA VAL A 65 3.12 -9.73 12.76
C VAL A 65 2.98 -9.22 11.33
N LEU A 66 3.89 -9.59 10.44
CA LEU A 66 3.85 -9.19 9.03
C LEU A 66 2.69 -9.86 8.29
N GLU A 67 2.40 -11.12 8.60
CA GLU A 67 1.26 -11.82 8.01
C GLU A 67 -0.06 -11.20 8.43
N GLN A 68 -0.15 -10.70 9.65
CA GLN A 68 -1.34 -9.98 10.11
C GLN A 68 -1.56 -8.68 9.34
N ILE A 69 -0.49 -7.95 9.05
CA ILE A 69 -0.57 -6.74 8.21
C ILE A 69 -1.06 -7.12 6.81
N SER A 70 -0.49 -8.17 6.23
CA SER A 70 -0.90 -8.65 4.91
C SER A 70 -2.38 -9.06 4.88
N SER A 71 -2.84 -9.78 5.90
CA SER A 71 -4.24 -10.20 6.01
C SER A 71 -5.18 -9.01 6.15
N THR A 72 -4.79 -8.02 6.93
CA THR A 72 -5.57 -6.79 7.10
C THR A 72 -5.73 -6.07 5.77
N LEU A 73 -4.65 -5.97 5.00
CA LEU A 73 -4.71 -5.33 3.69
C LEU A 73 -5.53 -6.14 2.69
N GLN A 74 -5.42 -7.46 2.71
CA GLN A 74 -6.21 -8.31 1.82
C GLN A 74 -7.69 -8.22 2.11
N THR A 75 -8.07 -8.08 3.37
CA THR A 75 -9.45 -7.92 3.77
C THR A 75 -9.99 -6.54 3.39
N ALA A 76 -9.19 -5.48 3.59
CA ALA A 76 -9.60 -4.11 3.28
C ALA A 76 -9.67 -3.87 1.77
N PHE A 77 -8.77 -4.48 1.00
CA PHE A 77 -8.67 -4.29 -0.45
C PHE A 77 -8.76 -5.64 -1.17
N PRO A 78 -9.96 -6.25 -1.21
CA PRO A 78 -10.09 -7.59 -1.79
C PRO A 78 -9.55 -7.67 -3.21
N PRO A 79 -8.81 -8.75 -3.58
CA PRO A 79 -8.22 -8.86 -4.91
C PRO A 79 -9.24 -8.85 -6.05
N SER A 80 -10.44 -9.35 -5.81
CA SER A 80 -11.46 -9.50 -6.85
C SER A 80 -12.24 -8.23 -7.12
N CYS A 81 -12.57 -7.45 -6.09
CA CYS A 81 -13.43 -6.27 -6.23
C CYS A 81 -12.78 -4.98 -5.74
N GLY A 82 -11.74 -5.09 -4.94
CA GLY A 82 -11.05 -3.93 -4.40
C GLY A 82 -11.90 -3.08 -3.47
N GLU A 83 -11.34 -1.96 -3.04
CA GLU A 83 -12.07 -0.91 -2.34
C GLU A 83 -12.14 0.30 -3.25
N THR A 84 -13.34 0.84 -3.45
CA THR A 84 -13.55 2.00 -4.30
C THR A 84 -13.96 3.22 -3.48
N ALA A 85 -13.56 4.39 -3.95
CA ALA A 85 -13.91 5.64 -3.29
C ALA A 85 -13.92 6.79 -4.29
N ILE A 86 -14.57 7.88 -3.92
CA ILE A 86 -14.50 9.14 -4.64
C ILE A 86 -13.65 10.09 -3.81
N LEU A 87 -12.60 10.62 -4.41
CA LEU A 87 -11.68 11.53 -3.73
C LEU A 87 -12.25 12.95 -3.68
N GLU A 88 -11.65 13.82 -2.87
CA GLU A 88 -12.12 15.18 -2.69
C GLU A 88 -12.17 15.98 -4.00
N ASN A 89 -11.25 15.69 -4.92
CA ASN A 89 -11.23 16.34 -6.23
C ASN A 89 -12.25 15.73 -7.22
N GLY A 90 -13.07 14.78 -6.77
CA GLY A 90 -14.07 14.11 -7.60
C GLY A 90 -13.56 12.91 -8.36
N ALA A 91 -12.27 12.64 -8.34
CA ALA A 91 -11.71 11.48 -9.03
C ALA A 91 -12.13 10.18 -8.36
N GLY A 92 -12.27 9.12 -9.15
CA GLY A 92 -12.51 7.77 -8.64
C GLY A 92 -11.21 7.04 -8.37
N ILE A 93 -11.18 6.22 -7.33
CA ILE A 93 -10.03 5.36 -7.01
C ILE A 93 -10.53 3.97 -6.66
N ALA A 94 -9.78 2.96 -7.07
CA ALA A 94 -10.01 1.57 -6.67
C ALA A 94 -8.66 0.97 -6.28
N VAL A 95 -8.62 0.32 -5.11
CA VAL A 95 -7.39 -0.27 -4.57
C VAL A 95 -7.60 -1.77 -4.40
N PHE A 96 -6.67 -2.56 -4.92
CA PHE A 96 -6.73 -4.02 -4.91
C PHE A 96 -5.45 -4.59 -4.31
N TYR A 97 -5.60 -5.55 -3.41
CA TYR A 97 -4.47 -6.34 -2.94
C TYR A 97 -3.96 -7.23 -4.10
N ALA A 98 -2.67 -7.15 -4.40
CA ALA A 98 -2.10 -7.84 -5.56
C ALA A 98 -1.05 -8.88 -5.19
N GLY A 99 -0.93 -9.23 -3.92
CA GLY A 99 -0.03 -10.27 -3.46
C GLY A 99 1.04 -9.79 -2.51
N SER A 100 1.70 -10.74 -1.87
CA SER A 100 2.81 -10.45 -0.96
C SER A 100 3.81 -11.59 -0.99
N PHE A 101 5.04 -11.29 -0.61
CA PHE A 101 6.08 -12.31 -0.47
C PHE A 101 7.13 -11.84 0.54
N PRO A 102 7.79 -12.80 1.24
CA PRO A 102 8.86 -12.45 2.15
C PRO A 102 10.09 -11.99 1.39
N VAL A 103 10.82 -11.05 1.97
CA VAL A 103 12.05 -10.51 1.39
C VAL A 103 13.22 -10.90 2.30
N PRO A 104 14.30 -11.50 1.75
CA PRO A 104 15.48 -11.81 2.55
C PRO A 104 16.10 -10.55 3.16
N VAL A 105 16.54 -10.67 4.42
CA VAL A 105 17.20 -9.57 5.15
C VAL A 105 18.48 -10.11 5.77
N ASP A 106 19.58 -9.39 5.60
CA ASP A 106 20.88 -9.79 6.13
C ASP A 106 21.07 -9.50 7.62
N VAL A 107 20.11 -8.85 8.25
CA VAL A 107 20.18 -8.51 9.67
C VAL A 107 19.49 -9.60 10.47
N GLU A 108 20.24 -10.22 11.39
CA GLU A 108 19.71 -11.27 12.26
C GLU A 108 18.54 -10.73 13.11
N GLY A 109 17.48 -11.53 13.20
CA GLY A 109 16.30 -11.18 13.98
C GLY A 109 15.35 -10.20 13.30
N MET A 110 15.67 -9.77 12.09
CA MET A 110 14.80 -8.86 11.32
C MET A 110 14.07 -9.63 10.23
N ARG A 111 12.80 -9.31 10.03
CA ARG A 111 11.96 -9.91 8.99
C ARG A 111 11.33 -8.82 8.15
N ARG A 112 11.16 -9.12 6.87
CA ARG A 112 10.61 -8.15 5.93
C ARG A 112 9.65 -8.83 4.97
N ILE A 113 8.58 -8.12 4.59
CA ILE A 113 7.62 -8.57 3.60
C ILE A 113 7.40 -7.45 2.59
N GLN A 114 7.23 -7.83 1.34
CA GLN A 114 6.78 -6.90 0.31
C GLN A 114 5.33 -7.20 -0.02
N ILE A 115 4.50 -6.16 -0.04
CA ILE A 115 3.08 -6.27 -0.36
C ILE A 115 2.81 -5.34 -1.53
N ASN A 116 2.15 -5.84 -2.56
CA ASN A 116 1.81 -5.06 -3.73
C ASN A 116 0.32 -4.73 -3.73
N LEU A 117 0.01 -3.46 -3.98
CA LEU A 117 -1.35 -2.99 -4.19
C LEU A 117 -1.44 -2.43 -5.60
N THR A 118 -2.51 -2.80 -6.32
CA THR A 118 -2.82 -2.19 -7.61
C THR A 118 -3.82 -1.09 -7.36
N VAL A 119 -3.55 0.11 -7.88
CA VAL A 119 -4.43 1.26 -7.73
C VAL A 119 -4.86 1.71 -9.11
N LYS A 120 -6.17 1.76 -9.32
CA LYS A 120 -6.77 2.34 -10.52
C LYS A 120 -7.34 3.69 -10.15
N TYR A 121 -7.12 4.67 -11.00
CA TYR A 121 -7.46 6.06 -10.73
C TYR A 121 -8.08 6.67 -11.99
N TRP A 122 -9.25 7.29 -11.83
CA TRP A 122 -9.98 7.94 -12.91
C TRP A 122 -10.11 9.41 -12.61
N ARG A 123 -9.49 10.22 -13.44
CA ARG A 123 -9.54 11.67 -13.29
C ARG A 123 -10.89 12.24 -13.67
N VAL A 124 -11.26 13.36 -13.06
CA VAL A 124 -12.38 14.16 -13.50
C VAL A 124 -11.98 14.91 -14.77
N ILE A 125 -12.79 14.80 -15.78
CA ILE A 125 -12.57 15.48 -17.06
C ILE A 125 -13.34 16.80 -17.09
#